data_9717cb98bbe94e9d9c1edaf523a2530d
#
_entry.id   9717cb98bbe94e9d9c1edaf523a2530d
#
_cell.length_a   1.000
_cell.length_b   1.000
_cell.length_c   1.000
_cell.angle_alpha   90.00
_cell.angle_beta   90.00
_cell.angle_gamma   90.00
#
_symmetry.space_group_name_H-M   'P 1'
#
loop_
_entity.id
_entity.type
_entity.pdbx_description
1 polymer ?
#
loop_
_entity_poly.entity_id
_entity_poly.type
_entity_poly.pdbx_seq_one_letter_code
_entity_poly.pdbx_strand_id
1 'polypeptide(L)'
;ELFTFNDLELHINRLAKTVRENDNLFGKETVDKITERRQNFRTEIIDVSIRFYRQIESIMMQHENIDFSFLQERIKKASIYFFDKLNDLENIGDLIHETDNKNVNALVKEILNLLRENLYVKTACLDVTKNGFDLEKYLEVKNKKTIESEGIKTSKLKSKTVDKKDKPLMDKLMWWRETKASE
;
A
#
# COMPACT_ATOMS: atom_id res chain seq x y z
N GLU A 1 -4.69 3.72 11.91
CA GLU A 1 -3.88 3.32 10.74
C GLU A 1 -4.42 2.09 9.98
N LEU A 2 -5.01 1.05 10.65
CA LEU A 2 -5.47 -0.17 9.99
C LEU A 2 -6.43 0.10 8.83
N PHE A 3 -7.42 0.96 9.02
CA PHE A 3 -8.45 1.30 8.03
C PHE A 3 -8.26 2.68 7.37
N THR A 4 -7.03 3.19 7.32
CA THR A 4 -6.67 4.37 6.52
C THR A 4 -6.07 3.94 5.19
N PHE A 5 -6.55 4.50 4.08
CA PHE A 5 -6.19 4.10 2.72
C PHE A 5 -5.68 5.28 1.87
N ASN A 6 -5.18 6.35 2.52
CA ASN A 6 -4.78 7.58 1.85
C ASN A 6 -3.67 7.37 0.81
N ASP A 7 -2.67 6.51 1.12
CA ASP A 7 -1.57 6.24 0.19
C ASP A 7 -2.07 5.50 -1.05
N LEU A 8 -2.98 4.53 -0.86
CA LEU A 8 -3.62 3.84 -1.98
C LEU A 8 -4.47 4.80 -2.82
N GLU A 9 -5.25 5.69 -2.18
CA GLU A 9 -6.02 6.72 -2.87
C GLU A 9 -5.12 7.65 -3.68
N LEU A 10 -4.00 8.07 -3.12
CA LEU A 10 -3.02 8.90 -3.81
C LEU A 10 -2.50 8.22 -5.09
N HIS A 11 -2.10 6.95 -5.00
CA HIS A 11 -1.56 6.23 -6.15
C HIS A 11 -2.61 5.93 -7.22
N ILE A 12 -3.83 5.57 -6.83
CA ILE A 12 -4.95 5.37 -7.77
C ILE A 12 -5.30 6.69 -8.48
N ASN A 13 -5.34 7.80 -7.74
CA ASN A 13 -5.59 9.12 -8.33
C ASN A 13 -4.48 9.54 -9.30
N ARG A 14 -3.20 9.29 -8.95
CA ARG A 14 -2.06 9.54 -9.85
C ARG A 14 -2.16 8.69 -11.12
N LEU A 15 -2.50 7.39 -10.99
CA LEU A 15 -2.69 6.50 -12.12
C LEU A 15 -3.78 7.00 -13.06
N ALA A 16 -4.97 7.28 -12.51
CA ALA A 16 -6.11 7.76 -13.29
C ALA A 16 -5.82 9.11 -13.97
N LYS A 17 -5.10 10.00 -13.31
CA LYS A 17 -4.64 11.26 -13.88
C LYS A 17 -3.68 11.02 -15.05
N THR A 18 -2.64 10.20 -14.85
CA THR A 18 -1.63 9.90 -15.88
C THR A 18 -2.26 9.27 -17.13
N VAL A 19 -3.17 8.30 -16.95
CA VAL A 19 -3.87 7.63 -18.06
C VAL A 19 -4.77 8.62 -18.81
N ARG A 20 -5.49 9.48 -18.10
CA ARG A 20 -6.37 10.49 -18.70
C ARG A 20 -5.60 11.57 -19.47
N GLU A 21 -4.45 12.04 -18.93
CA GLU A 21 -3.61 13.05 -19.58
C GLU A 21 -2.91 12.50 -20.83
N ASN A 22 -2.90 11.18 -21.03
CA ASN A 22 -2.33 10.48 -22.17
C ASN A 22 -3.39 9.60 -22.86
N ASP A 23 -4.63 10.07 -22.95
CA ASP A 23 -5.76 9.33 -23.53
C ASP A 23 -5.55 8.89 -24.97
N ASN A 24 -4.81 9.68 -25.73
CA ASN A 24 -4.40 9.37 -27.10
C ASN A 24 -3.50 8.11 -27.19
N LEU A 25 -2.77 7.76 -26.11
CA LEU A 25 -1.90 6.59 -26.06
C LEU A 25 -2.63 5.34 -25.53
N PHE A 26 -3.51 5.52 -24.54
CA PHE A 26 -4.19 4.40 -23.88
C PHE A 26 -5.56 4.07 -24.47
N GLY A 27 -6.17 5.03 -25.17
CA GLY A 27 -7.51 4.88 -25.72
C GLY A 27 -8.62 5.08 -24.67
N LYS A 28 -9.80 5.46 -25.16
CA LYS A 28 -10.94 5.82 -24.34
C LYS A 28 -11.39 4.70 -23.40
N GLU A 29 -11.39 3.47 -23.87
CA GLU A 29 -11.84 2.31 -23.05
C GLU A 29 -10.97 2.13 -21.80
N THR A 30 -9.65 2.24 -21.91
CA THR A 30 -8.72 2.16 -20.78
C THR A 30 -8.95 3.32 -19.80
N VAL A 31 -9.12 4.55 -20.33
CA VAL A 31 -9.40 5.72 -19.51
C VAL A 31 -10.70 5.56 -18.72
N ASP A 32 -11.77 5.08 -19.35
CA ASP A 32 -13.07 4.86 -18.74
C ASP A 32 -12.97 3.78 -17.63
N LYS A 33 -12.33 2.64 -17.89
CA LYS A 33 -12.12 1.55 -16.92
C LYS A 33 -11.31 2.00 -15.70
N ILE A 34 -10.22 2.73 -15.91
CA ILE A 34 -9.40 3.23 -14.78
C ILE A 34 -10.16 4.30 -13.99
N THR A 35 -10.94 5.14 -14.65
CA THR A 35 -11.79 6.15 -13.98
C THR A 35 -12.86 5.47 -13.14
N GLU A 36 -13.50 4.43 -13.65
CA GLU A 36 -14.48 3.60 -12.92
C GLU A 36 -13.84 2.95 -11.69
N ARG A 37 -12.68 2.31 -11.85
CA ARG A 37 -11.95 1.70 -10.72
C ARG A 37 -11.60 2.71 -9.64
N ARG A 38 -11.15 3.90 -10.02
CA ARG A 38 -10.90 5.00 -9.08
C ARG A 38 -12.19 5.43 -8.34
N GLN A 39 -13.32 5.53 -9.05
CA GLN A 39 -14.59 5.92 -8.44
C GLN A 39 -15.08 4.84 -7.47
N ASN A 40 -15.00 3.56 -7.85
CA ASN A 40 -15.37 2.44 -6.98
C ASN A 40 -14.49 2.42 -5.72
N PHE A 41 -13.18 2.62 -5.86
CA PHE A 41 -12.30 2.74 -4.71
C PHE A 41 -12.72 3.87 -3.76
N ARG A 42 -13.08 5.02 -4.29
CA ARG A 42 -13.55 6.16 -3.50
C ARG A 42 -14.82 5.81 -2.72
N THR A 43 -15.84 5.28 -3.40
CA THR A 43 -17.16 5.05 -2.79
C THR A 43 -17.19 3.83 -1.87
N GLU A 44 -16.49 2.74 -2.23
CA GLU A 44 -16.54 1.47 -1.51
C GLU A 44 -15.46 1.36 -0.42
N ILE A 45 -14.33 2.06 -0.54
CA ILE A 45 -13.25 1.97 0.43
C ILE A 45 -13.12 3.26 1.22
N ILE A 46 -12.85 4.40 0.59
CA ILE A 46 -12.60 5.65 1.32
C ILE A 46 -13.83 6.11 2.09
N ASP A 47 -14.98 6.24 1.43
CA ASP A 47 -16.20 6.75 2.07
C ASP A 47 -16.73 5.78 3.14
N VAL A 48 -16.52 4.46 2.94
CA VAL A 48 -16.87 3.45 3.95
C VAL A 48 -15.93 3.52 5.14
N SER A 49 -14.62 3.70 4.93
CA SER A 49 -13.65 3.83 6.02
C SER A 49 -13.91 5.06 6.88
N ILE A 50 -14.23 6.19 6.27
CA ILE A 50 -14.59 7.43 6.99
C ILE A 50 -15.84 7.21 7.86
N ARG A 51 -16.89 6.56 7.31
CA ARG A 51 -18.10 6.22 8.08
C ARG A 51 -17.80 5.26 9.22
N PHE A 52 -16.96 4.26 8.98
CA PHE A 52 -16.53 3.31 10.01
C PHE A 52 -15.80 4.01 11.15
N TYR A 53 -14.86 4.91 10.85
CA TYR A 53 -14.15 5.69 11.88
C TYR A 53 -15.11 6.51 12.74
N ARG A 54 -16.04 7.23 12.13
CA ARG A 54 -17.05 8.01 12.87
C ARG A 54 -17.92 7.15 13.79
N GLN A 55 -18.26 5.92 13.35
CA GLN A 55 -19.01 4.98 14.18
C GLN A 55 -18.19 4.50 15.39
N ILE A 56 -16.92 4.13 15.18
CA ILE A 56 -16.04 3.71 16.27
C ILE A 56 -15.81 4.86 17.25
N GLU A 57 -15.55 6.05 16.76
CA GLU A 57 -15.37 7.26 17.58
C GLU A 57 -16.63 7.55 18.43
N SER A 58 -17.81 7.48 17.81
CA SER A 58 -19.08 7.65 18.54
C SER A 58 -19.28 6.59 19.63
N ILE A 59 -18.93 5.33 19.37
CA ILE A 59 -19.01 4.25 20.38
C ILE A 59 -18.07 4.53 21.54
N MET A 60 -16.85 4.97 21.25
CA MET A 60 -15.84 5.27 22.27
C MET A 60 -16.21 6.48 23.14
N MET A 61 -16.92 7.47 22.56
CA MET A 61 -17.33 8.68 23.30
C MET A 61 -18.60 8.49 24.14
N GLN A 62 -19.47 7.55 23.78
CA GLN A 62 -20.79 7.40 24.41
C GLN A 62 -20.81 6.44 25.60
N HIS A 63 -19.77 5.65 25.82
CA HIS A 63 -19.74 4.61 26.85
C HIS A 63 -18.60 4.82 27.84
N GLU A 64 -18.93 4.97 29.14
CA GLU A 64 -17.97 4.89 30.25
C GLU A 64 -17.30 3.50 30.32
N ASN A 65 -18.01 2.45 29.88
CA ASN A 65 -17.50 1.09 29.76
C ASN A 65 -17.62 0.64 28.28
N ILE A 66 -16.50 0.59 27.59
CA ILE A 66 -16.44 0.11 26.20
C ILE A 66 -16.63 -1.42 26.19
N ASP A 67 -17.62 -1.92 25.44
CA ASP A 67 -17.74 -3.34 25.16
C ASP A 67 -16.66 -3.75 24.13
N PHE A 68 -15.54 -4.25 24.67
CA PHE A 68 -14.44 -4.73 23.84
C PHE A 68 -14.82 -5.89 22.92
N SER A 69 -15.78 -6.74 23.31
CA SER A 69 -16.26 -7.83 22.47
C SER A 69 -16.99 -7.29 21.24
N PHE A 70 -17.86 -6.31 21.43
CA PHE A 70 -18.54 -5.63 20.33
C PHE A 70 -17.56 -4.92 19.40
N LEU A 71 -16.55 -4.21 19.95
CA LEU A 71 -15.53 -3.54 19.15
C LEU A 71 -14.72 -4.53 18.33
N GLN A 72 -14.30 -5.65 18.90
CA GLN A 72 -13.58 -6.72 18.20
C GLN A 72 -14.39 -7.29 17.03
N GLU A 73 -15.68 -7.53 17.24
CA GLU A 73 -16.56 -8.04 16.19
C GLU A 73 -16.73 -7.02 15.04
N ARG A 74 -16.80 -5.72 15.37
CA ARG A 74 -16.83 -4.65 14.35
C ARG A 74 -15.53 -4.60 13.54
N ILE A 75 -14.38 -4.74 14.21
CA ILE A 75 -13.07 -4.75 13.54
C ILE A 75 -12.96 -5.96 12.61
N LYS A 76 -13.36 -7.17 13.05
CA LYS A 76 -13.39 -8.37 12.20
C LYS A 76 -14.18 -8.14 10.91
N LYS A 77 -15.43 -7.67 11.04
CA LYS A 77 -16.30 -7.42 9.88
C LYS A 77 -15.71 -6.39 8.92
N ALA A 78 -15.14 -5.31 9.46
CA ALA A 78 -14.47 -4.29 8.67
C ALA A 78 -13.22 -4.85 7.97
N SER A 79 -12.41 -5.68 8.65
CA SER A 79 -11.22 -6.30 8.08
C SER A 79 -11.55 -7.22 6.91
N ILE A 80 -12.59 -8.05 7.04
CA ILE A 80 -13.07 -8.92 5.96
C ILE A 80 -13.53 -8.06 4.77
N TYR A 81 -14.40 -7.08 5.03
CA TYR A 81 -14.93 -6.20 3.98
C TYR A 81 -13.83 -5.49 3.18
N PHE A 82 -12.90 -4.83 3.89
CA PHE A 82 -11.84 -4.09 3.22
C PHE A 82 -10.82 -4.99 2.53
N PHE A 83 -10.55 -6.17 3.10
CA PHE A 83 -9.69 -7.15 2.45
C PHE A 83 -10.25 -7.59 1.10
N ASP A 84 -11.53 -7.96 1.05
CA ASP A 84 -12.20 -8.40 -0.17
C ASP A 84 -12.21 -7.28 -1.23
N LYS A 85 -12.52 -6.05 -0.80
CA LYS A 85 -12.52 -4.88 -1.70
C LYS A 85 -11.14 -4.49 -2.21
N LEU A 86 -10.08 -4.70 -1.43
CA LEU A 86 -8.70 -4.43 -1.89
C LEU A 86 -8.21 -5.49 -2.88
N ASN A 87 -8.64 -6.73 -2.75
CA ASN A 87 -8.29 -7.78 -3.72
C ASN A 87 -8.80 -7.44 -5.14
N ASP A 88 -9.92 -6.74 -5.26
CA ASP A 88 -10.44 -6.27 -6.55
C ASP A 88 -9.49 -5.30 -7.28
N LEU A 89 -8.51 -4.72 -6.57
CA LEU A 89 -7.51 -3.80 -7.13
C LEU A 89 -6.22 -4.49 -7.61
N GLU A 90 -5.98 -5.74 -7.24
CA GLU A 90 -4.73 -6.44 -7.61
C GLU A 90 -4.48 -6.45 -9.11
N ASN A 91 -5.55 -6.56 -9.89
CA ASN A 91 -5.49 -6.66 -11.35
C ASN A 91 -5.65 -5.32 -12.08
N ILE A 92 -5.57 -4.17 -11.37
CA ILE A 92 -5.72 -2.86 -12.01
C ILE A 92 -4.67 -2.62 -13.11
N GLY A 93 -3.49 -3.19 -12.95
CA GLY A 93 -2.41 -3.10 -13.93
C GLY A 93 -2.70 -3.80 -15.24
N ASP A 94 -3.55 -4.82 -15.25
CA ASP A 94 -3.90 -5.60 -16.44
C ASP A 94 -4.83 -4.83 -17.39
N LEU A 95 -5.42 -3.73 -16.89
CA LEU A 95 -6.23 -2.81 -17.69
C LEU A 95 -5.38 -1.88 -18.57
N ILE A 96 -4.06 -1.83 -18.34
CA ILE A 96 -3.16 -0.85 -18.95
C ILE A 96 -2.15 -1.57 -19.81
N HIS A 97 -2.20 -1.34 -21.12
CA HIS A 97 -1.22 -1.86 -22.07
C HIS A 97 0.01 -0.94 -22.19
N GLU A 98 1.13 -1.48 -22.62
CA GLU A 98 2.32 -0.70 -22.94
C GLU A 98 2.07 0.15 -24.19
N THR A 99 2.58 1.38 -24.17
CA THR A 99 2.47 2.37 -25.25
C THR A 99 3.83 2.58 -25.91
N ASP A 100 3.87 3.29 -27.03
CA ASP A 100 5.13 3.65 -27.70
C ASP A 100 5.92 4.73 -26.92
N ASN A 101 5.31 5.39 -25.93
CA ASN A 101 5.97 6.41 -25.12
C ASN A 101 6.64 5.80 -23.89
N LYS A 102 7.98 5.62 -23.98
CA LYS A 102 8.78 5.03 -22.89
C LYS A 102 8.70 5.79 -21.57
N ASN A 103 8.54 7.12 -21.59
CA ASN A 103 8.46 7.93 -20.38
C ASN A 103 7.12 7.72 -19.67
N VAL A 104 6.02 7.66 -20.42
CA VAL A 104 4.69 7.38 -19.87
C VAL A 104 4.65 5.96 -19.31
N ASN A 105 5.19 4.97 -20.04
CA ASN A 105 5.26 3.60 -19.56
C ASN A 105 6.08 3.47 -18.26
N ALA A 106 7.22 4.18 -18.16
CA ALA A 106 8.04 4.19 -16.96
C ALA A 106 7.29 4.79 -15.76
N LEU A 107 6.58 5.91 -15.97
CA LEU A 107 5.78 6.56 -14.92
C LEU A 107 4.61 5.67 -14.46
N VAL A 108 3.86 5.08 -15.39
CA VAL A 108 2.76 4.15 -15.06
C VAL A 108 3.29 2.95 -14.27
N LYS A 109 4.41 2.37 -14.70
CA LYS A 109 5.05 1.23 -14.01
C LYS A 109 5.49 1.60 -12.60
N GLU A 110 6.05 2.80 -12.40
CA GLU A 110 6.40 3.32 -11.07
C GLU A 110 5.16 3.40 -10.18
N ILE A 111 4.08 4.03 -10.65
CA ILE A 111 2.83 4.18 -9.89
C ILE A 111 2.23 2.82 -9.55
N LEU A 112 2.18 1.88 -10.50
CA LEU A 112 1.67 0.52 -10.26
C LEU A 112 2.52 -0.26 -9.26
N ASN A 113 3.83 -0.09 -9.25
CA ASN A 113 4.70 -0.71 -8.25
C ASN A 113 4.41 -0.17 -6.85
N LEU A 114 4.31 1.16 -6.69
CA LEU A 114 3.95 1.78 -5.41
C LEU A 114 2.56 1.33 -4.93
N LEU A 115 1.60 1.23 -5.83
CA LEU A 115 0.26 0.74 -5.52
C LEU A 115 0.31 -0.72 -5.02
N ARG A 116 1.02 -1.60 -5.73
CA ARG A 116 1.17 -3.02 -5.34
C ARG A 116 1.88 -3.19 -3.99
N GLU A 117 2.92 -2.42 -3.72
CA GLU A 117 3.63 -2.43 -2.43
C GLU A 117 2.69 -2.05 -1.28
N ASN A 118 1.92 -0.97 -1.44
CA ASN A 118 0.96 -0.54 -0.43
C ASN A 118 -0.19 -1.54 -0.26
N LEU A 119 -0.70 -2.12 -1.36
CA LEU A 119 -1.70 -3.19 -1.31
C LEU A 119 -1.18 -4.40 -0.55
N TYR A 120 0.04 -4.85 -0.85
CA TYR A 120 0.66 -6.02 -0.21
C TYR A 120 0.74 -5.88 1.31
N VAL A 121 1.21 -4.73 1.81
CA VAL A 121 1.27 -4.46 3.24
C VAL A 121 -0.13 -4.36 3.85
N LYS A 122 -1.03 -3.63 3.19
CA LYS A 122 -2.38 -3.37 3.71
C LYS A 122 -3.23 -4.63 3.75
N THR A 123 -3.21 -5.44 2.71
CA THR A 123 -3.96 -6.72 2.68
C THR A 123 -3.46 -7.69 3.73
N ALA A 124 -2.14 -7.80 3.95
CA ALA A 124 -1.58 -8.62 5.00
C ALA A 124 -1.99 -8.15 6.41
N CYS A 125 -2.02 -6.83 6.66
CA CYS A 125 -2.50 -6.27 7.92
C CYS A 125 -3.99 -6.54 8.16
N LEU A 126 -4.82 -6.46 7.12
CA LEU A 126 -6.24 -6.79 7.20
C LEU A 126 -6.46 -8.28 7.41
N ASP A 127 -5.66 -9.13 6.75
CA ASP A 127 -5.77 -10.59 6.87
C ASP A 127 -5.56 -11.07 8.30
N VAL A 128 -4.53 -10.58 8.97
CA VAL A 128 -4.23 -10.95 10.36
C VAL A 128 -5.32 -10.50 11.35
N THR A 129 -6.11 -9.48 11.00
CA THR A 129 -7.18 -8.93 11.84
C THR A 129 -8.58 -9.49 11.56
N LYS A 130 -8.74 -10.37 10.56
CA LYS A 130 -10.02 -11.03 10.25
C LYS A 130 -10.56 -11.88 11.41
N ASN A 131 -9.67 -12.42 12.26
CA ASN A 131 -10.04 -13.24 13.41
C ASN A 131 -10.08 -12.48 14.73
N GLY A 132 -9.86 -11.18 14.70
CA GLY A 132 -9.81 -10.26 15.84
C GLY A 132 -8.56 -9.40 15.79
N PHE A 133 -8.65 -8.23 16.41
CA PHE A 133 -7.52 -7.30 16.46
C PHE A 133 -6.61 -7.66 17.63
N ASP A 134 -5.36 -7.95 17.31
CA ASP A 134 -4.24 -8.13 18.23
C ASP A 134 -3.14 -7.15 17.82
N LEU A 135 -2.79 -6.23 18.71
CA LEU A 135 -1.84 -5.15 18.40
C LEU A 135 -0.44 -5.68 18.08
N GLU A 136 0.03 -6.67 18.83
CA GLU A 136 1.38 -7.22 18.65
C GLU A 136 1.50 -7.91 17.29
N LYS A 137 0.55 -8.78 16.96
CA LYS A 137 0.48 -9.45 15.66
C LYS A 137 0.34 -8.47 14.51
N TYR A 138 -0.49 -7.44 14.68
CA TYR A 138 -0.65 -6.40 13.67
C TYR A 138 0.67 -5.67 13.39
N LEU A 139 1.39 -5.24 14.46
CA LEU A 139 2.67 -4.53 14.31
C LEU A 139 3.76 -5.44 13.74
N GLU A 140 3.82 -6.70 14.15
CA GLU A 140 4.75 -7.69 13.60
C GLU A 140 4.55 -7.85 12.10
N VAL A 141 3.32 -8.13 11.66
CA VAL A 141 2.98 -8.31 10.25
C VAL A 141 3.26 -7.04 9.46
N LYS A 142 2.85 -5.87 9.96
CA LYS A 142 3.08 -4.58 9.32
C LYS A 142 4.58 -4.35 9.09
N ASN A 143 5.41 -4.49 10.12
CA ASN A 143 6.85 -4.27 10.03
C ASN A 143 7.52 -5.26 9.07
N LYS A 144 7.21 -6.56 9.20
CA LYS A 144 7.73 -7.62 8.34
C LYS A 144 7.39 -7.35 6.86
N LYS A 145 6.13 -7.06 6.56
CA LYS A 145 5.67 -6.82 5.19
C LYS A 145 6.19 -5.52 4.58
N THR A 146 6.38 -4.49 5.39
CA THR A 146 7.03 -3.24 4.95
C THR A 146 8.49 -3.51 4.55
N ILE A 147 9.26 -4.23 5.38
CA ILE A 147 10.65 -4.59 5.05
C ILE A 147 10.72 -5.48 3.81
N GLU A 148 9.83 -6.46 3.68
CA GLU A 148 9.76 -7.33 2.50
C GLU A 148 9.45 -6.52 1.22
N SER A 149 8.53 -5.57 1.28
CA SER A 149 8.18 -4.71 0.14
C SER A 149 9.33 -3.77 -0.27
N GLU A 150 10.08 -3.24 0.68
CA GLU A 150 11.29 -2.42 0.42
C GLU A 150 12.44 -3.26 -0.14
N GLY A 151 12.61 -4.50 0.32
CA GLY A 151 13.61 -5.45 -0.19
C GLY A 151 13.41 -5.80 -1.67
N ILE A 152 12.17 -5.76 -2.16
CA ILE A 152 11.86 -5.93 -3.59
C ILE A 152 12.40 -4.75 -4.43
N LYS A 153 12.45 -3.54 -3.88
CA LYS A 153 13.06 -2.36 -4.52
C LYS A 153 14.57 -2.49 -4.65
N THR A 154 15.24 -2.95 -3.60
CA THR A 154 16.71 -3.04 -3.56
C THR A 154 17.24 -4.15 -4.46
N SER A 155 16.50 -5.24 -4.65
CA SER A 155 16.91 -6.34 -5.55
C SER A 155 16.81 -5.96 -7.05
N LYS A 156 15.99 -4.93 -7.40
CA LYS A 156 15.89 -4.38 -8.76
C LYS A 156 16.85 -3.21 -9.01
N LEU A 157 17.38 -2.58 -7.99
CA LEU A 157 18.58 -1.76 -8.10
C LEU A 157 19.73 -2.75 -8.26
N LYS A 158 20.11 -3.03 -9.53
CA LYS A 158 21.41 -3.63 -9.84
C LYS A 158 22.41 -2.95 -8.92
N SER A 159 23.10 -3.74 -8.10
CA SER A 159 24.19 -3.24 -7.27
C SER A 159 25.03 -2.31 -8.15
N LYS A 160 24.93 -1.00 -7.92
CA LYS A 160 25.92 -0.09 -8.47
C LYS A 160 27.20 -0.62 -7.83
N THR A 161 28.03 -1.24 -8.63
CA THR A 161 29.36 -1.64 -8.22
C THR A 161 29.97 -0.40 -7.62
N VAL A 162 30.26 -0.47 -6.32
CA VAL A 162 30.92 0.62 -5.59
C VAL A 162 32.13 1.02 -6.41
N ASP A 163 32.18 2.29 -6.78
CA ASP A 163 33.27 2.78 -7.63
C ASP A 163 34.58 2.46 -6.93
N LYS A 164 35.61 2.01 -7.66
CA LYS A 164 36.89 1.60 -7.08
C LYS A 164 37.49 2.68 -6.16
N LYS A 165 37.10 3.95 -6.36
CA LYS A 165 37.49 5.07 -5.52
C LYS A 165 36.83 5.08 -4.13
N ASP A 166 35.63 4.53 -4.00
CA ASP A 166 34.85 4.58 -2.75
C ASP A 166 35.05 3.30 -1.90
N LYS A 167 35.74 2.29 -2.44
CA LYS A 167 36.02 1.04 -1.74
C LYS A 167 36.73 1.24 -0.40
N PRO A 168 37.76 2.10 -0.27
CA PRO A 168 38.44 2.33 1.02
C PRO A 168 37.52 3.00 2.07
N LEU A 169 36.54 3.80 1.64
CA LEU A 169 35.56 4.41 2.54
C LEU A 169 34.54 3.38 3.03
N MET A 170 34.08 2.52 2.13
CA MET A 170 33.18 1.41 2.49
C MET A 170 33.82 0.44 3.48
N ASP A 171 35.09 0.07 3.26
CA ASP A 171 35.83 -0.83 4.15
C ASP A 171 35.97 -0.21 5.57
N LYS A 172 36.22 1.11 5.66
CA LYS A 172 36.27 1.84 6.95
C LYS A 172 34.92 1.88 7.65
N LEU A 173 33.82 2.08 6.90
CA LEU A 173 32.45 2.11 7.45
C LEU A 173 32.03 0.72 7.93
N MET A 174 32.39 -0.34 7.22
CA MET A 174 32.12 -1.72 7.63
C MET A 174 32.90 -2.06 8.92
N TRP A 175 34.19 -1.73 8.97
CA TRP A 175 34.99 -1.92 10.17
C TRP A 175 34.46 -1.15 11.38
N TRP A 176 34.06 0.13 11.20
CA TRP A 176 33.47 0.93 12.27
C TRP A 176 32.16 0.32 12.79
N ARG A 177 31.30 -0.15 11.89
CA ARG A 177 30.04 -0.81 12.25
C ARG A 177 30.25 -2.10 13.03
N GLU A 178 31.22 -2.92 12.62
CA GLU A 178 31.56 -4.17 13.32
C GLU A 178 32.16 -3.88 14.71
N THR A 179 33.01 -2.86 14.83
CA THR A 179 33.58 -2.45 16.12
C THR A 179 32.51 -1.96 17.09
N LYS A 180 31.55 -1.14 16.60
CA LYS A 180 30.44 -0.63 17.42
C LYS A 180 29.39 -1.71 17.77
N ALA A 181 29.25 -2.73 16.98
CA ALA A 181 28.35 -3.86 17.30
C ALA A 181 28.94 -4.84 18.33
N SER A 182 30.24 -4.69 18.63
CA SER A 182 31.00 -5.54 19.59
C SER A 182 31.21 -4.86 20.96
N GLU A 183 30.85 -3.58 21.11
CA GLU A 183 30.76 -2.83 22.36
C GLU A 183 29.38 -2.97 23.00
#